data_2635bec3ec4cd01dc8504da2473b1b8e
#
_entry.id   2635bec3ec4cd01dc8504da2473b1b8e
#
_cell.length_a   1.000
_cell.length_b   1.000
_cell.length_c   1.000
_cell.angle_alpha   90.00
_cell.angle_beta   90.00
_cell.angle_gamma   90.00
#
_symmetry.space_group_name_H-M   'P 1'
#
loop_
_entity.id
_entity.type
_entity.pdbx_description
1 polymer ?
#
loop_
_entity_poly.entity_id
_entity_poly.type
_entity_poly.pdbx_seq_one_letter_code
_entity_poly.pdbx_strand_id
1 'polypeptide(L)'
;MSMTITLGDTPCPAGIHKATCARVEDNGTVETQYGPKHKVTITWQVVAGPLTQTFEVRRRYTWSLHEKSTLRQHLDAWVGPLTPDQLAKGVDLEQLVGTVAQIQITHTVKGDRTWADVEGVTKDPDLTAAEIPF
;
A
#
# COMPACT_ATOMS: atom_id res chain seq x y z
N MET A 1 -20.59 29.48 -0.50
CA MET A 1 -19.83 28.22 -0.61
C MET A 1 -20.63 27.09 0.04
N SER A 2 -20.75 26.00 -0.63
CA SER A 2 -21.47 24.85 -0.08
C SER A 2 -20.64 24.18 1.02
N MET A 3 -21.30 23.81 2.10
CA MET A 3 -20.68 23.06 3.20
C MET A 3 -20.99 21.57 3.10
N THR A 4 -21.27 21.10 1.90
CA THR A 4 -21.64 19.72 1.69
C THR A 4 -20.42 18.79 1.94
N ILE A 5 -20.58 17.86 2.86
CA ILE A 5 -19.59 16.81 3.09
C ILE A 5 -20.03 15.61 2.26
N THR A 6 -19.11 15.11 1.44
CA THR A 6 -19.37 13.92 0.63
C THR A 6 -18.61 12.73 1.22
N LEU A 7 -18.98 11.53 0.78
CA LEU A 7 -18.27 10.33 1.22
C LEU A 7 -16.80 10.34 0.77
N GLY A 8 -16.50 11.09 -0.31
CA GLY A 8 -15.11 11.25 -0.76
C GLY A 8 -14.21 11.97 0.23
N ASP A 9 -14.79 12.75 1.13
CA ASP A 9 -14.05 13.47 2.17
C ASP A 9 -13.82 12.63 3.43
N THR A 10 -14.44 11.46 3.49
CA THR A 10 -14.31 10.55 4.62
C THR A 10 -13.12 9.62 4.39
N PRO A 11 -12.22 9.45 5.37
CA PRO A 11 -11.12 8.50 5.21
C PRO A 11 -11.64 7.06 5.15
N CYS A 12 -10.85 6.18 4.51
CA CYS A 12 -11.16 4.76 4.47
C CYS A 12 -11.34 4.24 5.90
N PRO A 13 -12.39 3.44 6.17
CA PRO A 13 -12.62 2.92 7.52
C PRO A 13 -11.43 2.11 8.03
N ALA A 14 -11.15 2.23 9.33
CA ALA A 14 -10.12 1.43 9.97
C ALA A 14 -10.50 -0.05 9.95
N GLY A 15 -9.52 -0.92 9.96
CA GLY A 15 -9.70 -2.36 9.97
C GLY A 15 -8.96 -3.05 8.82
N ILE A 16 -9.28 -4.32 8.61
CA ILE A 16 -8.68 -5.12 7.56
C ILE A 16 -9.61 -5.12 6.35
N HIS A 17 -9.08 -4.77 5.19
CA HIS A 17 -9.85 -4.69 3.95
C HIS A 17 -9.16 -5.43 2.82
N LYS A 18 -9.96 -6.02 1.95
CA LYS A 18 -9.48 -6.51 0.67
C LYS A 18 -9.21 -5.31 -0.23
N ALA A 19 -8.06 -5.32 -0.89
CA ALA A 19 -7.64 -4.22 -1.75
C ALA A 19 -7.02 -4.74 -3.02
N THR A 20 -7.00 -3.90 -4.04
CA THR A 20 -6.30 -4.19 -5.30
C THR A 20 -5.26 -3.10 -5.52
N CYS A 21 -4.04 -3.49 -5.85
CA CYS A 21 -2.99 -2.53 -6.17
C CYS A 21 -3.38 -1.76 -7.44
N ALA A 22 -3.52 -0.46 -7.32
CA ALA A 22 -3.96 0.39 -8.42
C ALA A 22 -2.79 1.03 -9.16
N ARG A 23 -1.77 1.46 -8.42
CA ARG A 23 -0.61 2.14 -9.00
C ARG A 23 0.63 1.90 -8.16
N VAL A 24 1.77 1.93 -8.84
CA VAL A 24 3.09 2.00 -8.20
C VAL A 24 3.81 3.16 -8.84
N GLU A 25 4.27 4.10 -8.03
CA GLU A 25 4.91 5.32 -8.51
C GLU A 25 6.31 5.46 -7.94
N ASP A 26 7.31 5.60 -8.80
CA ASP A 26 8.67 5.90 -8.38
C ASP A 26 8.74 7.40 -8.07
N ASN A 27 8.99 7.73 -6.81
CA ASN A 27 9.06 9.13 -6.36
C ASN A 27 10.45 9.73 -6.55
N GLY A 28 11.43 8.94 -7.00
CA GLY A 28 12.81 9.39 -7.10
C GLY A 28 13.40 9.67 -5.73
N THR A 29 14.44 10.51 -5.70
CA THR A 29 15.11 10.89 -4.47
C THR A 29 14.32 12.01 -3.78
N VAL A 30 13.96 11.78 -2.52
CA VAL A 30 13.18 12.71 -1.70
C VAL A 30 14.01 13.08 -0.47
N GLU A 31 14.04 14.35 -0.12
CA GLU A 31 14.72 14.80 1.09
C GLU A 31 13.97 14.33 2.32
N THR A 32 14.69 13.76 3.27
CA THR A 32 14.16 13.33 4.56
C THR A 32 15.04 13.90 5.67
N GLN A 33 14.57 13.79 6.92
CA GLN A 33 15.37 14.21 8.07
C GLN A 33 16.68 13.43 8.21
N TYR A 34 16.80 12.30 7.52
CA TYR A 34 18.02 11.46 7.49
C TYR A 34 18.82 11.62 6.21
N GLY A 35 18.51 12.66 5.41
CA GLY A 35 19.14 12.91 4.14
C GLY A 35 18.30 12.42 2.95
N PRO A 36 18.84 12.50 1.71
CA PRO A 36 18.09 12.09 0.53
C PRO A 36 17.90 10.57 0.50
N LYS A 37 16.66 10.15 0.20
CA LYS A 37 16.28 8.73 0.09
C LYS A 37 15.44 8.53 -1.16
N HIS A 38 15.70 7.44 -1.88
CA HIS A 38 14.83 7.03 -2.99
C HIS A 38 13.55 6.43 -2.41
N LYS A 39 12.39 6.91 -2.88
CA LYS A 39 11.08 6.50 -2.37
C LYS A 39 10.21 5.97 -3.49
N VAL A 40 9.27 5.11 -3.11
CA VAL A 40 8.23 4.56 -3.99
C VAL A 40 6.90 4.62 -3.25
N THR A 41 5.83 4.93 -3.98
CA THR A 41 4.47 4.95 -3.44
C THR A 41 3.66 3.84 -4.07
N ILE A 42 3.01 3.02 -3.23
CA ILE A 42 2.06 2.02 -3.69
C ILE A 42 0.67 2.50 -3.28
N THR A 43 -0.27 2.51 -4.25
CA THR A 43 -1.65 2.91 -4.03
C THR A 43 -2.55 1.70 -4.22
N TRP A 44 -3.45 1.47 -3.27
CA TRP A 44 -4.46 0.41 -3.32
C TRP A 44 -5.85 1.01 -3.42
N GLN A 45 -6.74 0.30 -4.11
CA GLN A 45 -8.17 0.60 -4.10
C GLN A 45 -8.88 -0.35 -3.16
N VAL A 46 -9.70 0.23 -2.29
CA VAL A 46 -10.49 -0.51 -1.30
C VAL A 46 -11.95 -0.16 -1.50
N VAL A 47 -12.82 -1.18 -1.53
CA VAL A 47 -14.26 -0.96 -1.51
C VAL A 47 -14.75 -1.27 -0.09
N ALA A 48 -15.28 -0.29 0.60
CA ALA A 48 -15.63 -0.42 2.01
C ALA A 48 -16.77 0.54 2.40
N GLY A 49 -17.28 0.34 3.61
CA GLY A 49 -18.33 1.16 4.18
C GLY A 49 -19.72 0.73 3.73
N PRO A 50 -20.77 1.31 4.36
CA PRO A 50 -22.16 0.89 4.12
C PRO A 50 -22.66 1.18 2.71
N LEU A 51 -22.06 2.13 2.01
CA LEU A 51 -22.44 2.48 0.64
C LEU A 51 -21.52 1.85 -0.41
N THR A 52 -20.65 0.93 0.00
CA THR A 52 -19.71 0.25 -0.91
C THR A 52 -18.90 1.27 -1.71
N GLN A 53 -18.37 2.26 -1.02
CA GLN A 53 -17.58 3.33 -1.62
C GLN A 53 -16.17 2.84 -1.91
N THR A 54 -15.60 3.31 -3.03
CA THR A 54 -14.21 3.03 -3.38
C THR A 54 -13.30 4.09 -2.77
N PHE A 55 -12.30 3.64 -2.04
CA PHE A 55 -11.27 4.49 -1.46
C PHE A 55 -9.93 4.19 -2.09
N GLU A 56 -9.11 5.22 -2.27
CA GLU A 56 -7.70 5.03 -2.60
C GLU A 56 -6.89 5.28 -1.34
N VAL A 57 -6.07 4.31 -0.98
CA VAL A 57 -5.13 4.44 0.15
C VAL A 57 -3.74 4.15 -0.36
N ARG A 58 -2.76 4.85 0.18
CA ARG A 58 -1.40 4.74 -0.32
C ARG A 58 -0.40 4.77 0.83
N ARG A 59 0.76 4.17 0.57
CA ARG A 59 1.88 4.21 1.48
C ARG A 59 3.16 4.45 0.68
N ARG A 60 3.98 5.35 1.18
CA ARG A 60 5.31 5.59 0.65
C ARG A 60 6.31 4.71 1.38
N TYR A 61 7.16 4.05 0.60
CA TYR A 61 8.21 3.18 1.12
C TYR A 61 9.57 3.69 0.71
N THR A 62 10.60 3.34 1.49
CA THR A 62 11.98 3.51 1.05
C THR A 62 12.28 2.44 -0.01
N TRP A 63 12.95 2.83 -1.08
CA TRP A 63 13.34 1.94 -2.18
C TRP A 63 14.44 0.99 -1.71
N SER A 64 14.05 -0.07 -1.04
CA SER A 64 15.00 -1.04 -0.46
C SER A 64 14.33 -2.39 -0.29
N LEU A 65 15.03 -3.45 -0.67
CA LEU A 65 14.63 -4.83 -0.43
C LEU A 65 15.42 -5.46 0.71
N HIS A 66 16.11 -4.66 1.52
CA HIS A 66 16.78 -5.16 2.71
C HIS A 66 15.75 -5.84 3.63
N GLU A 67 16.18 -6.95 4.27
CA GLU A 67 15.25 -7.77 5.08
C GLU A 67 14.53 -7.00 6.18
N LYS A 68 15.11 -5.90 6.66
CA LYS A 68 14.52 -5.05 7.70
C LYS A 68 13.69 -3.90 7.15
N SER A 69 13.67 -3.70 5.83
CA SER A 69 12.88 -2.61 5.25
C SER A 69 11.39 -2.94 5.31
N THR A 70 10.56 -1.93 5.50
CA THR A 70 9.11 -2.10 5.54
C THR A 70 8.58 -2.61 4.20
N LEU A 71 9.14 -2.13 3.08
CA LEU A 71 8.75 -2.61 1.76
C LEU A 71 8.99 -4.12 1.63
N ARG A 72 10.19 -4.61 2.02
CA ARG A 72 10.50 -6.03 1.96
C ARG A 72 9.55 -6.84 2.82
N GLN A 73 9.28 -6.38 4.04
CA GLN A 73 8.39 -7.08 4.98
C GLN A 73 6.97 -7.17 4.43
N HIS A 74 6.45 -6.08 3.87
CA HIS A 74 5.12 -6.07 3.28
C HIS A 74 5.04 -6.96 2.04
N LEU A 75 6.06 -6.94 1.18
CA LEU A 75 6.10 -7.81 0.00
C LEU A 75 6.13 -9.28 0.40
N ASP A 76 6.97 -9.65 1.36
CA ASP A 76 7.06 -11.04 1.83
C ASP A 76 5.73 -11.52 2.40
N ALA A 77 5.00 -10.67 3.10
CA ALA A 77 3.71 -11.01 3.67
C ALA A 77 2.59 -11.05 2.61
N TRP A 78 2.73 -10.27 1.55
CA TRP A 78 1.70 -10.11 0.52
C TRP A 78 1.82 -11.17 -0.58
N VAL A 79 3.00 -11.26 -1.20
CA VAL A 79 3.19 -12.13 -2.37
C VAL A 79 4.04 -13.36 -2.05
N GLY A 80 4.39 -13.54 -0.80
CA GLY A 80 5.25 -14.62 -0.33
C GLY A 80 6.71 -14.20 -0.27
N PRO A 81 7.51 -14.94 0.50
CA PRO A 81 8.92 -14.61 0.68
C PRO A 81 9.67 -14.54 -0.66
N LEU A 82 10.42 -13.47 -0.85
CA LEU A 82 11.25 -13.29 -2.03
C LEU A 82 12.43 -14.26 -1.98
N THR A 83 12.67 -14.96 -3.09
CA THR A 83 13.78 -15.90 -3.18
C THR A 83 15.11 -15.17 -3.39
N PRO A 84 16.25 -15.80 -3.06
CA PRO A 84 17.56 -15.21 -3.37
C PRO A 84 17.73 -14.84 -4.83
N ASP A 85 17.19 -15.65 -5.75
CA ASP A 85 17.26 -15.37 -7.19
C ASP A 85 16.47 -14.09 -7.53
N GLN A 86 15.28 -13.91 -6.97
CA GLN A 86 14.46 -12.72 -7.18
C GLN A 86 15.17 -11.48 -6.65
N LEU A 87 15.79 -11.60 -5.47
CA LEU A 87 16.53 -10.49 -4.87
C LEU A 87 17.75 -10.11 -5.69
N ALA A 88 18.45 -11.10 -6.26
CA ALA A 88 19.64 -10.86 -7.08
C ALA A 88 19.30 -10.21 -8.42
N LYS A 89 18.18 -10.61 -9.03
CA LYS A 89 17.74 -10.09 -10.34
C LYS A 89 17.02 -8.76 -10.21
N GLY A 90 16.52 -8.44 -9.01
CA GLY A 90 15.65 -7.31 -8.79
C GLY A 90 14.18 -7.67 -9.00
N VAL A 91 13.32 -6.83 -8.49
CA VAL A 91 11.87 -7.03 -8.50
C VAL A 91 11.23 -5.81 -9.16
N ASP A 92 10.42 -6.05 -10.19
CA ASP A 92 9.68 -4.99 -10.85
C ASP A 92 8.36 -4.75 -10.12
N LEU A 93 8.31 -3.67 -9.34
CA LEU A 93 7.14 -3.36 -8.52
C LEU A 93 5.91 -3.00 -9.35
N GLU A 94 6.07 -2.56 -10.60
CA GLU A 94 4.92 -2.27 -11.46
C GLU A 94 4.10 -3.52 -11.76
N GLN A 95 4.70 -4.69 -11.67
CA GLN A 95 3.98 -5.94 -11.85
C GLN A 95 2.97 -6.22 -10.73
N LEU A 96 3.04 -5.49 -9.63
CA LEU A 96 2.07 -5.58 -8.55
C LEU A 96 0.71 -5.00 -8.92
N VAL A 97 0.65 -4.10 -9.92
CA VAL A 97 -0.61 -3.47 -10.32
C VAL A 97 -1.62 -4.54 -10.75
N GLY A 98 -2.82 -4.47 -10.15
CA GLY A 98 -3.87 -5.47 -10.38
C GLY A 98 -3.85 -6.63 -9.39
N THR A 99 -2.81 -6.74 -8.56
CA THR A 99 -2.70 -7.83 -7.59
C THR A 99 -3.53 -7.51 -6.35
N VAL A 100 -4.33 -8.48 -5.91
CA VAL A 100 -5.15 -8.35 -4.71
C VAL A 100 -4.31 -8.53 -3.45
N ALA A 101 -4.66 -7.80 -2.39
CA ALA A 101 -4.02 -7.87 -1.09
C ALA A 101 -5.04 -7.67 0.03
N GLN A 102 -4.66 -8.04 1.25
CA GLN A 102 -5.36 -7.57 2.45
C GLN A 102 -4.51 -6.46 3.06
N ILE A 103 -5.15 -5.34 3.35
CA ILE A 103 -4.47 -4.23 3.99
C ILE A 103 -5.13 -3.91 5.33
N GLN A 104 -4.30 -3.54 6.29
CA GLN A 104 -4.77 -3.06 7.59
C GLN A 104 -4.70 -1.54 7.58
N ILE A 105 -5.85 -0.92 7.79
CA ILE A 105 -5.98 0.53 7.85
C ILE A 105 -6.10 0.94 9.31
N THR A 106 -5.28 1.90 9.70
CA THR A 106 -5.39 2.60 10.97
C THR A 106 -5.63 4.07 10.71
N HIS A 107 -6.19 4.76 11.69
CA HIS A 107 -6.42 6.19 11.56
C HIS A 107 -5.41 6.96 12.40
N THR A 108 -4.85 8.00 11.81
CA THR A 108 -4.04 8.98 12.52
C THR A 108 -4.82 10.26 12.62
N VAL A 109 -5.00 10.74 13.84
CA VAL A 109 -5.72 12.00 14.11
C VAL A 109 -4.70 13.06 14.46
N LYS A 110 -4.72 14.19 13.75
CA LYS A 110 -3.85 15.33 14.04
C LYS A 110 -4.67 16.60 13.88
N GLY A 111 -4.92 17.26 15.02
CA GLY A 111 -5.86 18.39 15.07
C GLY A 111 -7.27 17.89 14.79
N ASP A 112 -7.94 18.51 13.84
CA ASP A 112 -9.30 18.13 13.40
C ASP A 112 -9.28 17.31 12.10
N ARG A 113 -8.10 16.81 11.69
CA ARG A 113 -7.97 15.96 10.51
C ARG A 113 -7.69 14.51 10.91
N THR A 114 -8.28 13.60 10.14
CA THR A 114 -8.06 12.17 10.29
C THR A 114 -7.58 11.60 8.96
N TRP A 115 -6.50 10.85 8.99
CA TRP A 115 -5.96 10.16 7.81
C TRP A 115 -6.07 8.66 7.98
N ALA A 116 -6.30 7.98 6.86
CA ALA A 116 -6.21 6.53 6.79
C ALA A 116 -4.79 6.14 6.41
N ASP A 117 -4.15 5.36 7.28
CA ASP A 117 -2.80 4.89 7.07
C ASP A 117 -2.81 3.39 6.79
N VAL A 118 -1.96 2.96 5.84
CA VAL A 118 -1.74 1.53 5.56
C VAL A 118 -0.69 1.02 6.56
N GLU A 119 -1.16 0.36 7.59
CA GLU A 119 -0.30 -0.16 8.65
C GLU A 119 0.33 -1.50 8.29
N GLY A 120 -0.39 -2.34 7.56
CA GLY A 120 0.08 -3.65 7.17
C GLY A 120 -0.48 -4.07 5.83
N VAL A 121 0.27 -4.92 5.14
CA VAL A 121 -0.13 -5.54 3.88
C VAL A 121 0.14 -7.02 4.00
N THR A 122 -0.87 -7.86 3.73
CA THR A 122 -0.74 -9.31 3.81
C THR A 122 -1.39 -9.96 2.60
N LYS A 123 -1.20 -11.28 2.48
CA LYS A 123 -1.76 -12.05 1.38
C LYS A 123 -3.28 -12.16 1.54
N ASP A 124 -4.00 -11.82 0.48
CA ASP A 124 -5.43 -12.07 0.42
C ASP A 124 -5.70 -13.55 0.14
N PRO A 125 -6.70 -14.18 0.78
CA PRO A 125 -7.04 -15.59 0.52
C PRO A 125 -7.38 -15.88 -0.93
N ASP A 126 -7.83 -14.90 -1.69
CA ASP A 126 -8.17 -15.06 -3.11
C ASP A 126 -6.95 -14.96 -4.03
N LEU A 127 -5.79 -14.60 -3.49
CA LEU A 127 -4.56 -14.51 -4.28
C LEU A 127 -4.00 -15.90 -4.51
N THR A 128 -4.00 -16.35 -5.76
CA THR A 128 -3.46 -17.66 -6.14
C THR A 128 -1.99 -17.54 -6.55
N ALA A 129 -1.29 -18.68 -6.55
CA ALA A 129 0.12 -18.71 -6.98
C ALA A 129 0.28 -18.21 -8.42
N ALA A 130 -0.72 -18.46 -9.28
CA ALA A 130 -0.68 -18.01 -10.68
C ALA A 130 -0.80 -16.50 -10.82
N GLU A 131 -1.35 -15.81 -9.83
CA GLU A 131 -1.54 -14.37 -9.85
C GLU A 131 -0.39 -13.61 -9.20
N ILE A 132 0.51 -14.33 -8.52
CA ILE A 132 1.69 -13.72 -7.91
C ILE A 132 2.65 -13.27 -9.03
N PRO A 133 3.00 -11.96 -9.09
CA PRO A 133 3.74 -11.42 -10.24
C PRO A 133 5.23 -11.79 -10.28
N PHE A 134 5.75 -12.29 -9.18
CA PHE A 134 7.20 -12.57 -9.09
C PHE A 134 7.52 -14.06 -9.03
#